data_4032f0baf00eb31d2765077a7751eabd
#
_entry.id   4032f0baf00eb31d2765077a7751eabd
#
_cell.length_a   1.000
_cell.length_b   1.000
_cell.length_c   1.000
_cell.angle_alpha   90.00
_cell.angle_beta   90.00
_cell.angle_gamma   90.00
#
_symmetry.space_group_name_H-M   'P 1'
#
loop_
_entity.id
_entity.type
_entity.pdbx_description
1 polymer ?
#
loop_
_entity_poly.entity_id
_entity_poly.type
_entity_poly.pdbx_seq_one_letter_code
_entity_poly.pdbx_strand_id
1 'polypeptide(L)'
;MRKILSSPFFAALLGGAIVAAAMLIAGVGSKTYRTIVEPTALGTQTSSSGQPPWGTIYQRDAPGVVYITATVVQQAYSPFDPFPSTTEGTNTGSGFVINRSGVILTNNHVIAGAVKITVAFADNQTVTAKVIGKDPDDDLALLKVNPDGVQLDPLPLGNSDTVQVGDPTAAIGNPFGLPRSLTTGVVSALQREIQAPNSFEIDNVIQTDAPINPGNSGGPLINAQGQVIGINSQIETGGGSGSGSVGIGFAIPINTAVAVIPQIERTGKVIQGFLGITTTTVDPSLSPLHLHVSYGALIQTVQSPSPAARAGLRAGNLLVTLADGVTQVYSGGDVIVSLDGERIVSATALENAIVADRPGQLVRVGIVRGTRHLTVDVRLGTRPDALPVSG
;
A
#
# COMPACT_ATOMS: atom_id res chain seq x y z
N MET A 1 8.36 33.39 -68.61
CA MET A 1 8.96 34.01 -67.39
C MET A 1 8.01 34.88 -66.53
N ARG A 2 6.85 35.34 -67.03
CA ARG A 2 5.92 36.22 -66.23
C ARG A 2 5.01 35.50 -65.18
N LYS A 3 4.89 34.19 -65.23
CA LYS A 3 4.00 33.43 -64.25
C LYS A 3 4.68 32.93 -63.01
N ILE A 4 6.01 33.01 -62.88
CA ILE A 4 6.75 32.52 -61.69
C ILE A 4 6.84 33.62 -60.65
N LEU A 5 6.77 34.87 -60.98
CA LEU A 5 6.88 36.01 -60.07
C LEU A 5 5.56 36.36 -59.32
N SER A 6 4.45 35.75 -59.72
CA SER A 6 3.14 35.95 -59.07
C SER A 6 2.71 34.82 -58.12
N SER A 7 3.59 33.88 -57.81
CA SER A 7 3.31 32.82 -56.85
C SER A 7 3.42 33.34 -55.43
N PRO A 8 2.45 33.07 -54.55
CA PRO A 8 2.51 33.45 -53.15
C PRO A 8 3.74 32.86 -52.42
N PHE A 9 4.29 31.78 -52.98
CA PHE A 9 5.52 31.15 -52.50
C PHE A 9 6.78 32.03 -52.74
N PHE A 10 6.82 32.75 -53.87
CA PHE A 10 7.94 33.62 -54.19
C PHE A 10 7.90 34.92 -53.37
N ALA A 11 6.70 35.42 -53.09
CA ALA A 11 6.51 36.57 -52.19
C ALA A 11 6.90 36.26 -50.77
N ALA A 12 6.62 35.05 -50.27
CA ALA A 12 7.02 34.59 -48.92
C ALA A 12 8.55 34.41 -48.79
N LEU A 13 9.22 33.91 -49.85
CA LEU A 13 10.68 33.76 -49.88
C LEU A 13 11.40 35.13 -49.91
N LEU A 14 10.87 36.07 -50.68
CA LEU A 14 11.42 37.45 -50.74
C LEU A 14 11.18 38.19 -49.42
N GLY A 15 10.00 38.03 -48.79
CA GLY A 15 9.69 38.61 -47.49
C GLY A 15 10.60 38.06 -46.37
N GLY A 16 10.83 36.73 -46.36
CA GLY A 16 11.74 36.09 -45.42
C GLY A 16 13.21 36.55 -45.58
N ALA A 17 13.68 36.71 -46.82
CA ALA A 17 15.03 37.20 -47.09
C ALA A 17 15.24 38.66 -46.68
N ILE A 18 14.22 39.53 -46.83
CA ILE A 18 14.27 40.92 -46.40
C ILE A 18 14.30 41.03 -44.87
N VAL A 19 13.52 40.20 -44.15
CA VAL A 19 13.51 40.18 -42.69
C VAL A 19 14.84 39.66 -42.15
N ALA A 20 15.41 38.61 -42.76
CA ALA A 20 16.74 38.10 -42.41
C ALA A 20 17.86 39.13 -42.63
N ALA A 21 17.82 39.85 -43.75
CA ALA A 21 18.76 40.92 -44.07
C ALA A 21 18.59 42.12 -43.09
N ALA A 22 17.36 42.48 -42.71
CA ALA A 22 17.08 43.52 -41.76
C ALA A 22 17.57 43.14 -40.36
N MET A 23 17.44 41.90 -39.94
CA MET A 23 17.97 41.39 -38.65
C MET A 23 19.51 41.37 -38.64
N LEU A 24 20.16 41.08 -39.75
CA LEU A 24 21.63 41.17 -39.86
C LEU A 24 22.15 42.62 -39.81
N ILE A 25 21.42 43.59 -40.42
CA ILE A 25 21.77 45.01 -40.43
C ILE A 25 21.46 45.65 -39.10
N ALA A 26 20.43 45.21 -38.40
CA ALA A 26 20.06 45.69 -37.06
C ALA A 26 20.95 45.16 -35.95
N GLY A 27 21.90 44.26 -36.23
CA GLY A 27 22.79 43.70 -35.25
C GLY A 27 22.10 42.81 -34.20
N VAL A 28 20.91 42.25 -34.54
CA VAL A 28 20.14 41.36 -33.63
C VAL A 28 20.64 39.90 -33.69
N GLY A 29 21.77 39.67 -34.31
CA GLY A 29 22.44 38.37 -34.38
C GLY A 29 23.71 38.36 -33.51
N SER A 30 23.65 37.54 -32.43
CA SER A 30 24.83 37.18 -31.61
C SER A 30 25.43 38.28 -30.72
N LYS A 31 24.70 38.71 -29.69
CA LYS A 31 25.38 38.97 -28.41
C LYS A 31 25.61 37.63 -27.71
N THR A 32 26.76 37.04 -27.98
CA THR A 32 27.26 35.94 -27.16
C THR A 32 27.61 36.55 -25.80
N TYR A 33 26.70 36.42 -24.86
CA TYR A 33 27.03 36.68 -23.47
C TYR A 33 27.95 35.52 -23.01
N ARG A 34 29.27 35.71 -23.12
CA ARG A 34 30.22 34.95 -22.33
C ARG A 34 30.06 35.45 -20.89
N THR A 35 29.22 34.78 -20.13
CA THR A 35 29.32 34.86 -18.67
C THR A 35 30.64 34.17 -18.33
N ILE A 36 31.70 34.96 -18.14
CA ILE A 36 32.90 34.49 -17.45
C ILE A 36 32.44 34.31 -16.02
N VAL A 37 32.01 33.12 -15.67
CA VAL A 37 31.94 32.69 -14.28
C VAL A 37 33.42 32.53 -13.89
N GLU A 38 34.01 33.55 -13.27
CA GLU A 38 35.22 33.34 -12.52
C GLU A 38 34.94 32.18 -11.55
N PRO A 39 35.72 31.12 -11.56
CA PRO A 39 35.62 30.11 -10.51
C PRO A 39 36.00 30.80 -9.21
N THR A 40 35.05 31.36 -8.50
CA THR A 40 35.21 31.60 -7.07
C THR A 40 35.65 30.23 -6.53
N ALA A 41 36.89 30.17 -6.02
CA ALA A 41 37.36 29.00 -5.29
C ALA A 41 36.33 28.79 -4.18
N LEU A 42 35.35 27.94 -4.44
CA LEU A 42 34.53 27.36 -3.41
C LEU A 42 35.53 26.68 -2.48
N GLY A 43 35.81 27.35 -1.34
CA GLY A 43 36.37 26.67 -0.23
C GLY A 43 35.65 25.34 -0.13
N THR A 44 36.39 24.28 -0.01
CA THR A 44 35.90 22.96 0.33
C THR A 44 35.13 23.09 1.66
N GLN A 45 33.94 23.68 1.59
CA GLN A 45 32.91 23.30 2.54
C GLN A 45 32.61 21.84 2.18
N THR A 46 33.13 20.94 3.00
CA THR A 46 32.49 19.67 3.25
C THR A 46 31.11 19.99 3.82
N SER A 47 30.21 20.49 2.97
CA SER A 47 28.79 20.36 3.16
C SER A 47 28.60 18.85 3.16
N SER A 48 28.49 18.25 4.35
CA SER A 48 27.68 17.06 4.49
C SER A 48 26.35 17.46 3.84
N SER A 49 26.18 17.08 2.56
CA SER A 49 24.90 17.20 1.91
C SER A 49 23.95 16.55 2.89
N GLY A 50 22.89 17.27 3.32
CA GLY A 50 21.93 16.77 4.30
C GLY A 50 21.08 15.59 3.76
N GLN A 51 21.58 14.94 2.71
CA GLN A 51 21.01 13.73 2.17
C GLN A 51 21.58 12.50 2.88
N PRO A 52 20.73 11.53 3.20
CA PRO A 52 21.15 10.26 3.78
C PRO A 52 22.20 9.55 2.90
N PRO A 53 23.14 8.81 3.50
CA PRO A 53 24.19 8.08 2.77
C PRO A 53 23.63 6.80 2.14
N TRP A 54 22.69 6.94 1.20
CA TRP A 54 21.94 5.83 0.60
C TRP A 54 22.85 4.74 0.02
N GLY A 55 24.00 5.10 -0.56
CA GLY A 55 24.94 4.12 -1.08
C GLY A 55 25.52 3.22 0.00
N THR A 56 25.89 3.77 1.17
CA THR A 56 26.39 3.00 2.31
C THR A 56 25.29 2.13 2.94
N ILE A 57 24.08 2.70 3.09
CA ILE A 57 22.93 1.97 3.61
C ILE A 57 22.61 0.80 2.68
N TYR A 58 22.56 1.04 1.36
CA TYR A 58 22.31 0.00 0.37
C TYR A 58 23.33 -1.15 0.44
N GLN A 59 24.62 -0.84 0.53
CA GLN A 59 25.66 -1.86 0.64
C GLN A 59 25.52 -2.73 1.88
N ARG A 60 25.08 -2.15 2.99
CA ARG A 60 24.85 -2.85 4.26
C ARG A 60 23.57 -3.68 4.26
N ASP A 61 22.47 -3.11 3.77
CA ASP A 61 21.11 -3.65 4.00
C ASP A 61 20.57 -4.47 2.82
N ALA A 62 21.00 -4.15 1.58
CA ALA A 62 20.55 -4.89 0.41
C ALA A 62 20.81 -6.41 0.47
N PRO A 63 21.90 -6.92 1.07
CA PRO A 63 22.08 -8.37 1.23
C PRO A 63 20.96 -9.07 1.98
N GLY A 64 20.29 -8.40 2.92
CA GLY A 64 19.14 -8.92 3.66
C GLY A 64 17.82 -8.89 2.89
N VAL A 65 17.78 -8.24 1.71
CA VAL A 65 16.60 -8.24 0.84
C VAL A 65 16.68 -9.40 -0.15
N VAL A 66 15.61 -10.17 -0.25
CA VAL A 66 15.53 -11.40 -1.04
C VAL A 66 14.53 -11.30 -2.18
N TYR A 67 14.74 -12.09 -3.22
CA TYR A 67 13.77 -12.32 -4.29
C TYR A 67 12.93 -13.55 -3.98
N ILE A 68 11.62 -13.43 -4.12
CA ILE A 68 10.66 -14.50 -3.86
C ILE A 68 10.01 -14.90 -5.16
N THR A 69 9.99 -16.21 -5.41
CA THR A 69 9.26 -16.84 -6.51
C THR A 69 8.24 -17.81 -5.93
N ALA A 70 6.97 -17.57 -6.19
CA ALA A 70 5.86 -18.38 -5.74
C ALA A 70 5.21 -19.07 -6.95
N THR A 71 5.36 -20.38 -7.07
CA THR A 71 4.72 -21.20 -8.11
C THR A 71 3.26 -21.42 -7.72
N VAL A 72 2.33 -21.04 -8.60
CA VAL A 72 0.89 -21.24 -8.44
C VAL A 72 0.38 -22.18 -9.50
N VAL A 73 -0.63 -22.98 -9.18
CA VAL A 73 -1.26 -23.91 -10.11
C VAL A 73 -2.67 -23.42 -10.41
N GLN A 74 -2.93 -23.13 -11.67
CA GLN A 74 -4.23 -22.70 -12.15
C GLN A 74 -4.86 -23.80 -12.99
N GLN A 75 -6.14 -24.09 -12.73
CA GLN A 75 -6.92 -24.98 -13.60
C GLN A 75 -7.59 -24.14 -14.68
N ALA A 76 -7.23 -24.38 -15.93
CA ALA A 76 -7.87 -23.74 -17.07
C ALA A 76 -8.97 -24.66 -17.61
N TYR A 77 -10.21 -24.15 -17.65
CA TYR A 77 -11.33 -24.84 -18.28
C TYR A 77 -11.48 -24.30 -19.70
N SER A 78 -11.41 -25.19 -20.69
CA SER A 78 -11.74 -24.86 -22.07
C SER A 78 -13.15 -25.39 -22.39
N PRO A 79 -14.03 -24.61 -23.03
CA PRO A 79 -15.33 -25.09 -23.48
C PRO A 79 -15.26 -26.26 -24.47
N PHE A 80 -14.07 -26.50 -25.08
CA PHE A 80 -13.84 -27.52 -26.10
C PHE A 80 -13.06 -28.71 -25.56
N ASP A 81 -12.61 -28.67 -24.29
CA ASP A 81 -11.88 -29.77 -23.67
C ASP A 81 -12.60 -30.20 -22.38
N PRO A 82 -13.12 -31.44 -22.31
CA PRO A 82 -13.82 -31.93 -21.11
C PRO A 82 -12.87 -32.18 -19.93
N PHE A 83 -11.54 -32.13 -20.14
CA PHE A 83 -10.55 -32.32 -19.10
C PHE A 83 -9.90 -30.97 -18.75
N PRO A 84 -9.92 -30.54 -17.47
CA PRO A 84 -9.24 -29.31 -17.07
C PRO A 84 -7.73 -29.43 -17.30
N SER A 85 -7.16 -28.49 -18.05
CA SER A 85 -5.70 -28.38 -18.17
C SER A 85 -5.14 -27.63 -16.96
N THR A 86 -4.04 -28.15 -16.43
CA THR A 86 -3.32 -27.52 -15.32
C THR A 86 -2.20 -26.67 -15.89
N THR A 87 -2.21 -25.37 -15.62
CA THR A 87 -1.15 -24.46 -16.03
C THR A 87 -0.41 -23.94 -14.78
N GLU A 88 0.91 -24.01 -14.80
CA GLU A 88 1.72 -23.40 -13.76
C GLU A 88 1.92 -21.91 -14.07
N GLY A 89 1.62 -21.07 -13.09
CA GLY A 89 1.90 -19.65 -13.09
C GLY A 89 2.98 -19.32 -12.05
N THR A 90 3.48 -18.10 -12.09
CA THR A 90 4.50 -17.65 -11.15
C THR A 90 4.18 -16.25 -10.69
N ASN A 91 4.04 -16.07 -9.38
CA ASN A 91 4.05 -14.76 -8.74
C ASN A 91 5.47 -14.45 -8.28
N THR A 92 5.90 -13.21 -8.38
CA THR A 92 7.23 -12.77 -7.96
C THR A 92 7.15 -11.51 -7.12
N GLY A 93 8.09 -11.36 -6.21
CA GLY A 93 8.20 -10.19 -5.35
C GLY A 93 9.48 -10.21 -4.55
N SER A 94 9.55 -9.32 -3.61
CA SER A 94 10.65 -9.19 -2.66
C SER A 94 10.23 -9.64 -1.26
N GLY A 95 11.22 -9.81 -0.40
CA GLY A 95 11.07 -9.96 1.03
C GLY A 95 12.34 -9.49 1.71
N PHE A 96 12.37 -9.50 3.02
CA PHE A 96 13.59 -9.21 3.77
C PHE A 96 13.69 -10.07 5.01
N VAL A 97 14.92 -10.40 5.35
CA VAL A 97 15.26 -11.21 6.53
C VAL A 97 15.04 -10.37 7.79
N ILE A 98 14.27 -10.88 8.75
CA ILE A 98 14.02 -10.19 10.03
C ILE A 98 14.80 -10.79 11.20
N ASN A 99 15.31 -12.02 11.05
CA ASN A 99 16.17 -12.63 12.08
C ASN A 99 17.11 -13.71 11.50
N ARG A 100 18.14 -14.05 12.28
CA ARG A 100 19.14 -15.06 11.89
C ARG A 100 18.63 -16.50 11.95
N SER A 101 17.43 -16.73 12.43
CA SER A 101 16.82 -18.06 12.35
C SER A 101 16.24 -18.37 10.97
N GLY A 102 16.25 -17.40 10.04
CA GLY A 102 15.77 -17.55 8.67
C GLY A 102 14.28 -17.19 8.50
N VAL A 103 13.76 -16.29 9.32
CA VAL A 103 12.42 -15.73 9.12
C VAL A 103 12.51 -14.54 8.17
N ILE A 104 11.65 -14.54 7.16
CA ILE A 104 11.56 -13.53 6.11
C ILE A 104 10.15 -12.96 6.13
N LEU A 105 10.04 -11.64 6.10
CA LEU A 105 8.79 -10.90 5.97
C LEU A 105 8.57 -10.50 4.51
N THR A 106 7.33 -10.64 4.03
CA THR A 106 6.90 -10.26 2.68
C THR A 106 5.41 -9.95 2.67
N ASN A 107 4.84 -9.59 1.52
CA ASN A 107 3.40 -9.45 1.36
C ASN A 107 2.71 -10.82 1.15
N ASN A 108 1.47 -10.93 1.62
CA ASN A 108 0.65 -12.11 1.40
C ASN A 108 0.31 -12.32 -0.08
N HIS A 109 0.03 -11.25 -0.84
CA HIS A 109 -0.30 -11.38 -2.27
C HIS A 109 0.86 -11.96 -3.09
N VAL A 110 2.13 -11.75 -2.69
CA VAL A 110 3.30 -12.34 -3.36
C VAL A 110 3.28 -13.86 -3.32
N ILE A 111 2.75 -14.44 -2.24
CA ILE A 111 2.72 -15.89 -2.02
C ILE A 111 1.32 -16.51 -2.13
N ALA A 112 0.31 -15.73 -2.48
CA ALA A 112 -1.08 -16.19 -2.52
C ALA A 112 -1.25 -17.34 -3.53
N GLY A 113 -1.88 -18.43 -3.10
CA GLY A 113 -2.12 -19.62 -3.93
C GLY A 113 -0.87 -20.45 -4.25
N ALA A 114 0.30 -20.14 -3.67
CA ALA A 114 1.55 -20.81 -3.97
C ALA A 114 1.54 -22.27 -3.50
N VAL A 115 1.91 -23.20 -4.39
CA VAL A 115 2.19 -24.60 -4.08
C VAL A 115 3.68 -24.84 -3.76
N LYS A 116 4.54 -23.92 -4.21
CA LYS A 116 5.98 -23.93 -3.94
C LYS A 116 6.49 -22.51 -3.86
N ILE A 117 7.36 -22.24 -2.89
CA ILE A 117 8.00 -20.93 -2.71
C ILE A 117 9.51 -21.13 -2.67
N THR A 118 10.22 -20.34 -3.45
CA THR A 118 11.68 -20.29 -3.44
C THR A 118 12.14 -18.86 -3.15
N VAL A 119 13.27 -18.75 -2.46
CA VAL A 119 13.87 -17.48 -2.04
C VAL A 119 15.29 -17.45 -2.55
N ALA A 120 15.64 -16.42 -3.33
CA ALA A 120 17.01 -16.18 -3.80
C ALA A 120 17.66 -15.06 -2.99
N PHE A 121 18.85 -15.35 -2.48
CA PHE A 121 19.69 -14.46 -1.66
C PHE A 121 20.69 -13.64 -2.49
N ALA A 122 21.48 -12.81 -1.81
CA ALA A 122 22.47 -11.92 -2.44
C ALA A 122 23.57 -12.64 -3.21
N ASP A 123 23.95 -13.80 -2.75
CA ASP A 123 24.96 -14.69 -3.33
C ASP A 123 24.42 -15.58 -4.47
N ASN A 124 23.20 -15.31 -4.94
CA ASN A 124 22.44 -16.10 -5.90
C ASN A 124 22.07 -17.52 -5.41
N GLN A 125 22.27 -17.81 -4.13
CA GLN A 125 21.80 -19.04 -3.56
C GLN A 125 20.27 -19.02 -3.50
N THR A 126 19.63 -20.08 -4.01
CA THR A 126 18.17 -20.24 -4.00
C THR A 126 17.76 -21.41 -3.11
N VAL A 127 16.90 -21.17 -2.15
CA VAL A 127 16.41 -22.18 -1.21
C VAL A 127 14.89 -22.21 -1.20
N THR A 128 14.33 -23.36 -0.81
CA THR A 128 12.89 -23.49 -0.62
C THR A 128 12.49 -22.85 0.72
N ALA A 129 11.42 -22.07 0.68
CA ALA A 129 10.81 -21.49 1.87
C ALA A 129 9.49 -22.18 2.21
N LYS A 130 9.17 -22.19 3.51
CA LYS A 130 7.86 -22.63 4.03
C LYS A 130 7.12 -21.41 4.57
N VAL A 131 5.83 -21.33 4.33
CA VAL A 131 4.96 -20.34 4.99
C VAL A 131 4.81 -20.76 6.45
N ILE A 132 5.25 -19.90 7.39
CA ILE A 132 4.98 -20.10 8.81
C ILE A 132 3.66 -19.48 9.23
N GLY A 133 3.18 -18.51 8.48
CA GLY A 133 1.85 -17.96 8.61
C GLY A 133 1.66 -16.70 7.81
N LYS A 134 0.44 -16.22 7.81
CA LYS A 134 0.01 -15.08 7.01
C LYS A 134 -1.07 -14.27 7.70
N ASP A 135 -1.14 -13.02 7.33
CA ASP A 135 -2.20 -12.08 7.59
C ASP A 135 -2.69 -11.50 6.24
N PRO A 136 -3.74 -12.07 5.65
CA PRO A 136 -4.26 -11.58 4.39
C PRO A 136 -4.90 -10.19 4.48
N ASP A 137 -5.33 -9.76 5.65
CA ASP A 137 -6.04 -8.50 5.86
C ASP A 137 -5.08 -7.32 5.82
N ASP A 138 -3.91 -7.46 6.47
CA ASP A 138 -2.82 -6.49 6.40
C ASP A 138 -1.81 -6.82 5.28
N ASP A 139 -2.15 -7.75 4.38
CA ASP A 139 -1.31 -8.21 3.27
C ASP A 139 0.11 -8.62 3.71
N LEU A 140 0.24 -9.33 4.84
CA LEU A 140 1.51 -9.77 5.41
C LEU A 140 1.68 -11.29 5.34
N ALA A 141 2.92 -11.74 5.17
CA ALA A 141 3.27 -13.16 5.26
C ALA A 141 4.68 -13.35 5.84
N LEU A 142 4.82 -14.39 6.65
CA LEU A 142 6.10 -14.86 7.18
C LEU A 142 6.52 -16.16 6.52
N LEU A 143 7.72 -16.15 5.98
CA LEU A 143 8.36 -17.32 5.41
C LEU A 143 9.50 -17.80 6.31
N LYS A 144 9.80 -19.09 6.25
CA LYS A 144 10.91 -19.74 6.94
C LYS A 144 11.79 -20.46 5.94
N VAL A 145 13.06 -20.13 5.95
CA VAL A 145 14.11 -20.90 5.26
C VAL A 145 14.97 -21.66 6.27
N ASN A 146 15.62 -22.74 5.82
CA ASN A 146 16.67 -23.34 6.62
C ASN A 146 17.90 -22.40 6.65
N PRO A 147 18.38 -21.98 7.84
CA PRO A 147 19.50 -21.06 7.95
C PRO A 147 20.86 -21.71 7.59
N ASP A 148 20.93 -23.04 7.54
CA ASP A 148 22.18 -23.76 7.31
C ASP A 148 22.74 -23.49 5.91
N GLY A 149 23.95 -22.96 5.85
CA GLY A 149 24.65 -22.69 4.59
C GLY A 149 24.15 -21.47 3.83
N VAL A 150 23.28 -20.64 4.43
CA VAL A 150 22.77 -19.39 3.84
C VAL A 150 23.27 -18.19 4.63
N GLN A 151 23.76 -17.18 3.92
CA GLN A 151 24.08 -15.92 4.57
C GLN A 151 22.80 -15.14 4.86
N LEU A 152 22.50 -14.96 6.14
CA LEU A 152 21.33 -14.23 6.61
C LEU A 152 21.76 -12.90 7.22
N ASP A 153 21.36 -11.80 6.58
CA ASP A 153 21.63 -10.42 7.01
C ASP A 153 20.31 -9.74 7.43
N PRO A 154 19.88 -9.88 8.70
CA PRO A 154 18.62 -9.30 9.17
C PRO A 154 18.64 -7.77 9.10
N LEU A 155 17.58 -7.17 8.57
CA LEU A 155 17.40 -5.73 8.57
C LEU A 155 16.91 -5.24 9.94
N PRO A 156 17.43 -4.09 10.43
CA PRO A 156 16.92 -3.48 11.65
C PRO A 156 15.52 -2.95 11.42
N LEU A 157 14.57 -3.36 12.26
CA LEU A 157 13.20 -2.82 12.25
C LEU A 157 13.19 -1.49 13.00
N GLY A 158 12.56 -0.48 12.40
CA GLY A 158 12.36 0.84 12.98
C GLY A 158 11.03 0.94 13.75
N ASN A 159 10.57 2.18 13.91
CA ASN A 159 9.28 2.49 14.51
C ASN A 159 8.48 3.39 13.56
N SER A 160 7.43 2.85 12.94
CA SER A 160 6.60 3.59 11.99
C SER A 160 5.75 4.69 12.63
N ASP A 161 5.51 4.65 13.95
CA ASP A 161 4.75 5.70 14.65
C ASP A 161 5.52 7.02 14.77
N THR A 162 6.84 6.99 14.58
CA THR A 162 7.69 8.19 14.65
C THR A 162 7.91 8.86 13.29
N VAL A 163 7.41 8.24 12.22
CA VAL A 163 7.58 8.72 10.84
C VAL A 163 6.76 9.97 10.60
N GLN A 164 7.34 10.93 9.90
CA GLN A 164 6.71 12.21 9.57
C GLN A 164 6.70 12.45 8.07
N VAL A 165 5.70 13.21 7.60
CA VAL A 165 5.66 13.67 6.21
C VAL A 165 6.90 14.53 5.93
N GLY A 166 7.60 14.22 4.83
CA GLY A 166 8.87 14.84 4.46
C GLY A 166 10.12 14.04 4.88
N ASP A 167 9.98 13.00 5.71
CA ASP A 167 11.11 12.15 6.07
C ASP A 167 11.70 11.45 4.83
N PRO A 168 13.05 11.46 4.68
CA PRO A 168 13.69 10.76 3.57
C PRO A 168 13.50 9.25 3.68
N THR A 169 13.11 8.62 2.57
CA THR A 169 12.89 7.17 2.48
C THR A 169 13.61 6.56 1.30
N ALA A 170 13.88 5.25 1.38
CA ALA A 170 14.29 4.46 0.25
C ALA A 170 13.56 3.11 0.25
N ALA A 171 13.09 2.69 -0.91
CA ALA A 171 12.56 1.35 -1.11
C ALA A 171 13.65 0.47 -1.72
N ILE A 172 13.84 -0.72 -1.15
CA ILE A 172 14.73 -1.74 -1.71
C ILE A 172 13.88 -2.90 -2.21
N GLY A 173 14.13 -3.32 -3.45
CA GLY A 173 13.51 -4.48 -4.04
C GLY A 173 14.51 -5.32 -4.82
N ASN A 174 14.07 -6.51 -5.20
CA ASN A 174 14.85 -7.41 -6.04
C ASN A 174 14.01 -7.81 -7.26
N PRO A 175 13.73 -6.87 -8.19
CA PRO A 175 12.88 -7.16 -9.34
C PRO A 175 13.58 -8.16 -10.28
N PHE A 176 12.86 -9.21 -10.67
CA PHE A 176 13.30 -10.20 -11.66
C PHE A 176 14.55 -11.03 -11.28
N GLY A 177 14.93 -11.09 -10.00
CA GLY A 177 16.17 -11.77 -9.58
C GLY A 177 17.46 -11.09 -10.08
N LEU A 178 17.35 -9.88 -10.64
CA LEU A 178 18.47 -9.03 -11.03
C LEU A 178 19.14 -8.38 -9.80
N PRO A 179 20.26 -7.70 -9.95
CA PRO A 179 20.83 -6.94 -8.85
C PRO A 179 19.78 -6.04 -8.20
N ARG A 180 19.74 -6.05 -6.87
CA ARG A 180 18.76 -5.30 -6.08
C ARG A 180 18.70 -3.84 -6.51
N SER A 181 17.49 -3.30 -6.57
CA SER A 181 17.25 -1.91 -6.92
C SER A 181 16.93 -1.12 -5.67
N LEU A 182 17.47 0.09 -5.59
CA LEU A 182 17.12 1.08 -4.56
C LEU A 182 16.47 2.26 -5.27
N THR A 183 15.29 2.65 -4.79
CA THR A 183 14.61 3.89 -5.21
C THR A 183 14.46 4.79 -3.99
N THR A 184 14.63 6.10 -4.17
CA THR A 184 14.59 7.08 -3.07
C THR A 184 13.47 8.07 -3.25
N GLY A 185 12.96 8.57 -2.15
CA GLY A 185 11.93 9.59 -2.08
C GLY A 185 11.77 10.09 -0.66
N VAL A 186 10.56 10.58 -0.38
CA VAL A 186 10.14 11.03 0.95
C VAL A 186 8.81 10.39 1.33
N VAL A 187 8.47 10.46 2.61
CA VAL A 187 7.11 10.20 3.07
C VAL A 187 6.22 11.33 2.55
N SER A 188 5.28 11.01 1.67
CA SER A 188 4.38 11.99 1.04
C SER A 188 3.12 12.22 1.86
N ALA A 189 2.61 11.17 2.52
CA ALA A 189 1.46 11.24 3.42
C ALA A 189 1.46 10.05 4.38
N LEU A 190 0.69 10.18 5.44
CA LEU A 190 0.44 9.15 6.44
C LEU A 190 -1.06 8.92 6.59
N GLN A 191 -1.43 7.84 7.29
CA GLN A 191 -2.81 7.48 7.60
C GLN A 191 -3.68 7.37 6.33
N ARG A 192 -3.11 6.79 5.25
CA ARG A 192 -3.87 6.42 4.07
C ARG A 192 -4.51 5.05 4.28
N GLU A 193 -5.60 4.83 3.57
CA GLU A 193 -6.30 3.56 3.48
C GLU A 193 -6.12 3.02 2.06
N ILE A 194 -5.78 1.74 1.94
CA ILE A 194 -5.71 1.04 0.65
C ILE A 194 -6.43 -0.28 0.75
N GLN A 195 -6.97 -0.76 -0.36
CA GLN A 195 -7.70 -2.03 -0.37
C GLN A 195 -6.73 -3.20 -0.60
N ALA A 196 -6.74 -4.17 0.32
CA ALA A 196 -6.04 -5.43 0.15
C ALA A 196 -6.70 -6.30 -0.94
N PRO A 197 -5.99 -7.29 -1.53
CA PRO A 197 -6.54 -8.18 -2.56
C PRO A 197 -7.74 -9.02 -2.09
N ASN A 198 -7.93 -9.20 -0.79
CA ASN A 198 -9.08 -9.89 -0.18
C ASN A 198 -10.26 -8.96 0.10
N SER A 199 -10.20 -7.71 -0.39
CA SER A 199 -11.22 -6.65 -0.24
C SER A 199 -11.35 -6.06 1.16
N PHE A 200 -10.47 -6.39 2.10
CA PHE A 200 -10.34 -5.64 3.35
C PHE A 200 -9.53 -4.36 3.12
N GLU A 201 -9.71 -3.38 3.98
CA GLU A 201 -8.94 -2.14 3.98
C GLU A 201 -7.71 -2.32 4.86
N ILE A 202 -6.56 -1.86 4.35
CA ILE A 202 -5.32 -1.75 5.12
C ILE A 202 -5.20 -0.29 5.54
N ASP A 203 -5.28 -0.07 6.84
CA ASP A 203 -5.25 1.27 7.43
C ASP A 203 -3.83 1.78 7.66
N ASN A 204 -3.73 3.10 7.85
CA ASN A 204 -2.51 3.79 8.29
C ASN A 204 -1.31 3.62 7.37
N VAL A 205 -1.49 3.24 6.09
CA VAL A 205 -0.37 3.05 5.17
C VAL A 205 0.44 4.34 4.97
N ILE A 206 1.74 4.16 4.80
CA ILE A 206 2.70 5.20 4.48
C ILE A 206 2.68 5.42 2.97
N GLN A 207 2.38 6.64 2.53
CA GLN A 207 2.53 7.04 1.13
C GLN A 207 3.91 7.61 0.91
N THR A 208 4.58 7.22 -0.17
CA THR A 208 5.89 7.73 -0.58
C THR A 208 5.93 8.03 -2.07
N ASP A 209 6.77 8.97 -2.48
CA ASP A 209 7.08 9.22 -3.90
C ASP A 209 8.30 8.41 -4.38
N ALA A 210 8.96 7.66 -3.49
CA ALA A 210 9.93 6.64 -3.91
C ALA A 210 9.24 5.66 -4.88
N PRO A 211 9.77 5.46 -6.11
CA PRO A 211 9.14 4.60 -7.09
C PRO A 211 8.99 3.16 -6.59
N ILE A 212 7.75 2.71 -6.37
CA ILE A 212 7.40 1.33 -6.08
C ILE A 212 6.88 0.72 -7.39
N ASN A 213 7.57 -0.31 -7.88
CA ASN A 213 7.26 -0.99 -9.13
C ASN A 213 7.09 -2.50 -8.89
N PRO A 214 6.52 -3.25 -9.86
CA PRO A 214 6.49 -4.72 -9.81
C PRO A 214 7.86 -5.30 -9.45
N GLY A 215 7.88 -6.16 -8.43
CA GLY A 215 9.10 -6.74 -7.88
C GLY A 215 9.62 -6.06 -6.60
N ASN A 216 9.20 -4.83 -6.28
CA ASN A 216 9.51 -4.21 -4.99
C ASN A 216 8.52 -4.62 -3.88
N SER A 217 7.32 -5.10 -4.24
CA SER A 217 6.31 -5.57 -3.29
C SER A 217 6.87 -6.63 -2.35
N GLY A 218 6.64 -6.46 -1.05
CA GLY A 218 7.19 -7.28 0.02
C GLY A 218 8.60 -6.89 0.46
N GLY A 219 9.30 -6.04 -0.29
CA GLY A 219 10.58 -5.47 0.12
C GLY A 219 10.43 -4.35 1.15
N PRO A 220 11.52 -3.94 1.81
CA PRO A 220 11.49 -2.92 2.84
C PRO A 220 11.41 -1.50 2.27
N LEU A 221 10.63 -0.62 2.95
CA LEU A 221 10.81 0.83 2.93
C LEU A 221 11.65 1.19 4.15
N ILE A 222 12.78 1.87 3.94
CA ILE A 222 13.74 2.21 5.00
C ILE A 222 13.86 3.72 5.19
N ASN A 223 14.20 4.13 6.42
CA ASN A 223 14.52 5.51 6.76
C ASN A 223 15.99 5.85 6.49
N ALA A 224 16.39 7.10 6.78
CA ALA A 224 17.76 7.61 6.63
C ALA A 224 18.83 6.89 7.49
N GLN A 225 18.42 6.10 8.47
CA GLN A 225 19.28 5.28 9.32
C GLN A 225 19.37 3.83 8.80
N GLY A 226 18.61 3.47 7.77
CA GLY A 226 18.51 2.13 7.22
C GLY A 226 17.60 1.21 8.05
N GLN A 227 16.76 1.76 8.91
CA GLN A 227 15.76 0.98 9.63
C GLN A 227 14.50 0.83 8.78
N VAL A 228 13.94 -0.37 8.77
CA VAL A 228 12.68 -0.64 8.06
C VAL A 228 11.53 0.07 8.78
N ILE A 229 10.86 0.98 8.07
CA ILE A 229 9.68 1.71 8.54
C ILE A 229 8.37 1.21 7.90
N GLY A 230 8.48 0.42 6.80
CA GLY A 230 7.32 -0.16 6.14
C GLY A 230 7.68 -1.30 5.21
N ILE A 231 6.66 -2.00 4.72
CA ILE A 231 6.73 -3.06 3.72
C ILE A 231 6.11 -2.51 2.43
N ASN A 232 6.89 -2.41 1.36
CA ASN A 232 6.40 -1.91 0.07
C ASN A 232 5.23 -2.75 -0.41
N SER A 233 4.15 -2.11 -0.79
CA SER A 233 2.99 -2.78 -1.37
C SER A 233 2.60 -2.09 -2.67
N GLN A 234 2.62 -2.83 -3.76
CA GLN A 234 2.09 -2.39 -5.04
C GLN A 234 0.67 -2.94 -5.19
N ILE A 235 -0.27 -2.34 -4.47
CA ILE A 235 -1.69 -2.58 -4.66
C ILE A 235 -2.16 -1.55 -5.68
N GLU A 236 -2.87 -1.99 -6.72
CA GLU A 236 -3.40 -1.11 -7.75
C GLU A 236 -4.33 -0.05 -7.12
N THR A 237 -3.88 1.20 -7.15
CA THR A 237 -4.75 2.34 -6.89
C THR A 237 -5.49 2.67 -8.19
N GLY A 238 -6.70 2.24 -8.30
CA GLY A 238 -7.63 2.29 -9.42
C GLY A 238 -7.35 3.36 -10.48
N GLY A 239 -6.99 2.94 -11.67
CA GLY A 239 -7.03 3.81 -12.84
C GLY A 239 -5.89 3.64 -13.82
N GLY A 240 -5.99 2.65 -14.72
CA GLY A 240 -5.26 2.64 -15.98
C GLY A 240 -4.16 1.58 -16.08
N SER A 241 -4.21 0.84 -17.17
CA SER A 241 -3.28 -0.23 -17.58
C SER A 241 -1.85 0.28 -17.92
N GLY A 242 -1.23 1.03 -17.01
CA GLY A 242 0.16 1.50 -17.12
C GLY A 242 1.02 0.79 -16.06
N SER A 243 1.96 -0.06 -16.52
CA SER A 243 2.82 -0.88 -15.67
C SER A 243 4.02 -0.12 -15.08
N GLY A 244 3.81 1.00 -14.37
CA GLY A 244 4.90 1.75 -13.74
C GLY A 244 4.42 2.72 -12.67
N SER A 245 5.32 3.06 -11.73
CA SER A 245 5.05 4.05 -10.70
C SER A 245 4.75 5.43 -11.30
N VAL A 246 3.65 6.03 -10.88
CA VAL A 246 3.25 7.41 -11.23
C VAL A 246 3.70 8.42 -10.14
N GLY A 247 4.67 8.05 -9.30
CA GLY A 247 5.13 8.88 -8.17
C GLY A 247 4.27 8.72 -6.92
N ILE A 248 3.45 7.69 -6.87
CA ILE A 248 2.64 7.32 -5.69
C ILE A 248 2.95 5.87 -5.37
N GLY A 249 3.57 5.63 -4.23
CA GLY A 249 3.84 4.30 -3.68
C GLY A 249 3.23 4.19 -2.30
N PHE A 250 2.92 2.96 -1.87
CA PHE A 250 2.38 2.68 -0.55
C PHE A 250 3.23 1.65 0.17
N ALA A 251 3.36 1.79 1.46
CA ALA A 251 4.00 0.80 2.31
C ALA A 251 3.18 0.55 3.58
N ILE A 252 3.01 -0.71 3.93
CA ILE A 252 2.36 -1.14 5.16
C ILE A 252 3.31 -0.80 6.32
N PRO A 253 2.85 -0.10 7.37
CA PRO A 253 3.71 0.31 8.48
C PRO A 253 4.39 -0.90 9.14
N ILE A 254 5.66 -0.77 9.51
CA ILE A 254 6.38 -1.89 10.13
C ILE A 254 5.80 -2.29 11.47
N ASN A 255 5.21 -1.34 12.24
CA ASN A 255 4.60 -1.63 13.52
C ASN A 255 3.39 -2.57 13.38
N THR A 256 2.65 -2.50 12.27
CA THR A 256 1.58 -3.47 11.95
C THR A 256 2.16 -4.89 11.91
N ALA A 257 3.25 -5.10 11.18
CA ALA A 257 3.90 -6.41 11.13
C ALA A 257 4.46 -6.84 12.49
N VAL A 258 5.15 -5.95 13.21
CA VAL A 258 5.73 -6.23 14.54
C VAL A 258 4.66 -6.68 15.54
N ALA A 259 3.46 -6.08 15.48
CA ALA A 259 2.36 -6.43 16.36
C ALA A 259 1.83 -7.86 16.10
N VAL A 260 1.81 -8.31 14.85
CA VAL A 260 1.21 -9.61 14.48
C VAL A 260 2.23 -10.75 14.36
N ILE A 261 3.52 -10.48 14.14
CA ILE A 261 4.58 -11.49 14.02
C ILE A 261 4.53 -12.55 15.14
N PRO A 262 4.49 -12.19 16.45
CA PRO A 262 4.47 -13.19 17.51
C PRO A 262 3.24 -14.10 17.47
N GLN A 263 2.12 -13.58 16.98
CA GLN A 263 0.90 -14.36 16.84
C GLN A 263 1.00 -15.31 15.65
N ILE A 264 1.49 -14.81 14.52
CA ILE A 264 1.71 -15.61 13.30
C ILE A 264 2.69 -16.75 13.59
N GLU A 265 3.82 -16.49 14.25
CA GLU A 265 4.80 -17.52 14.59
C GLU A 265 4.23 -18.63 15.48
N ARG A 266 3.28 -18.28 16.36
CA ARG A 266 2.67 -19.24 17.31
C ARG A 266 1.51 -20.02 16.71
N THR A 267 0.67 -19.39 15.88
CA THR A 267 -0.63 -19.93 15.45
C THR A 267 -0.73 -20.17 13.94
N GLY A 268 0.23 -19.70 13.18
CA GLY A 268 0.23 -19.73 11.70
C GLY A 268 -0.68 -18.69 11.04
N LYS A 269 -1.40 -17.91 11.83
CA LYS A 269 -2.31 -16.87 11.32
C LYS A 269 -2.57 -15.80 12.36
N VAL A 270 -3.03 -14.64 11.91
CA VAL A 270 -3.60 -13.62 12.80
C VAL A 270 -5.05 -14.01 13.11
N ILE A 271 -5.37 -13.93 14.38
CA ILE A 271 -6.71 -14.24 14.87
C ILE A 271 -7.26 -12.95 15.48
N GLN A 272 -8.10 -12.28 14.72
CA GLN A 272 -8.71 -11.01 15.10
C GLN A 272 -10.18 -11.20 15.46
N GLY A 273 -10.67 -10.32 16.33
CA GLY A 273 -12.09 -10.21 16.60
C GLY A 273 -12.85 -9.79 15.34
N PHE A 274 -14.09 -10.25 15.22
CA PHE A 274 -14.93 -9.98 14.06
C PHE A 274 -16.38 -9.78 14.45
N LEU A 275 -17.00 -8.71 13.96
CA LEU A 275 -18.42 -8.45 14.10
C LEU A 275 -19.24 -8.87 12.87
N GLY A 276 -18.69 -8.67 11.67
CA GLY A 276 -19.37 -8.90 10.40
C GLY A 276 -20.32 -7.78 10.02
N ILE A 277 -19.81 -6.55 10.07
CA ILE A 277 -20.53 -5.33 9.66
C ILE A 277 -19.62 -4.47 8.78
N THR A 278 -20.22 -3.63 7.94
CA THR A 278 -19.53 -2.46 7.38
C THR A 278 -20.13 -1.20 8.01
N THR A 279 -19.30 -0.20 8.22
CA THR A 279 -19.70 1.04 8.91
C THR A 279 -19.18 2.28 8.19
N THR A 280 -19.86 3.40 8.42
CA THR A 280 -19.41 4.73 7.98
C THR A 280 -19.31 5.63 9.20
N THR A 281 -18.25 6.45 9.26
CA THR A 281 -18.09 7.43 10.33
C THR A 281 -19.21 8.45 10.32
N VAL A 282 -19.79 8.70 11.48
CA VAL A 282 -20.78 9.77 11.65
C VAL A 282 -20.04 11.11 11.77
N ASP A 283 -20.17 11.92 10.73
CA ASP A 283 -19.59 13.26 10.62
C ASP A 283 -20.62 14.25 10.06
N PRO A 284 -20.27 15.55 9.90
CA PRO A 284 -21.20 16.56 9.39
C PRO A 284 -21.76 16.31 7.98
N SER A 285 -21.10 15.50 7.15
CA SER A 285 -21.59 15.14 5.81
C SER A 285 -22.88 14.32 5.87
N LEU A 286 -23.06 13.56 6.96
CA LEU A 286 -24.25 12.74 7.22
C LEU A 286 -25.42 13.53 7.84
N SER A 287 -25.32 14.86 7.98
CA SER A 287 -26.40 15.71 8.52
C SER A 287 -27.77 15.50 7.83
N PRO A 288 -27.86 15.23 6.51
CA PRO A 288 -29.15 14.94 5.85
C PRO A 288 -29.88 13.70 6.39
N LEU A 289 -29.16 12.79 7.07
CA LEU A 289 -29.75 11.58 7.65
C LEU A 289 -30.48 11.84 8.98
N HIS A 290 -30.36 13.04 9.54
CA HIS A 290 -30.97 13.44 10.82
C HIS A 290 -30.68 12.45 11.96
N LEU A 291 -29.43 11.96 12.05
CA LEU A 291 -28.98 11.08 13.12
C LEU A 291 -29.07 11.82 14.46
N HIS A 292 -29.51 11.09 15.51
CA HIS A 292 -29.63 11.67 16.86
C HIS A 292 -28.31 11.71 17.65
N VAL A 293 -27.20 11.51 16.94
CA VAL A 293 -25.81 11.57 17.44
C VAL A 293 -24.93 12.26 16.42
N SER A 294 -23.84 12.89 16.87
CA SER A 294 -22.88 13.61 16.06
C SER A 294 -21.53 12.90 15.92
N TYR A 295 -21.43 11.66 16.37
CA TYR A 295 -20.22 10.84 16.31
C TYR A 295 -20.59 9.36 16.36
N GLY A 296 -19.65 8.49 16.00
CA GLY A 296 -19.81 7.05 16.05
C GLY A 296 -19.63 6.38 14.69
N ALA A 297 -19.99 5.09 14.63
CA ALA A 297 -19.94 4.27 13.43
C ALA A 297 -21.37 3.84 13.04
N LEU A 298 -21.90 4.38 11.94
CA LEU A 298 -23.21 4.03 11.37
C LEU A 298 -23.11 2.71 10.62
N ILE A 299 -23.85 1.70 11.02
CA ILE A 299 -23.85 0.38 10.37
C ILE A 299 -24.51 0.50 8.98
N GLN A 300 -23.75 0.19 7.95
CA GLN A 300 -24.16 0.16 6.56
C GLN A 300 -24.69 -1.21 6.15
N THR A 301 -23.94 -2.27 6.49
CA THR A 301 -24.37 -3.66 6.21
C THR A 301 -24.12 -4.55 7.43
N VAL A 302 -24.88 -5.63 7.51
CA VAL A 302 -24.68 -6.72 8.47
C VAL A 302 -24.62 -8.02 7.70
N GLN A 303 -23.52 -8.69 7.73
CA GLN A 303 -23.33 -9.98 7.08
C GLN A 303 -24.15 -11.07 7.78
N SER A 304 -24.63 -12.05 7.02
CA SER A 304 -25.33 -13.20 7.57
C SER A 304 -24.73 -14.49 6.98
N PRO A 305 -24.27 -15.45 7.84
CA PRO A 305 -24.27 -15.41 9.30
C PRO A 305 -23.06 -14.62 9.87
N SER A 306 -23.28 -13.81 10.90
CA SER A 306 -22.21 -13.08 11.60
C SER A 306 -22.51 -12.93 13.08
N PRO A 307 -21.55 -12.53 13.93
CA PRO A 307 -21.77 -12.13 15.32
C PRO A 307 -22.79 -11.01 15.46
N ALA A 308 -22.67 -9.97 14.66
CA ALA A 308 -23.59 -8.82 14.64
C ALA A 308 -25.02 -9.23 14.32
N ALA A 309 -25.20 -10.09 13.29
CA ALA A 309 -26.53 -10.62 12.93
C ALA A 309 -27.15 -11.43 14.07
N ARG A 310 -26.37 -12.30 14.72
CA ARG A 310 -26.83 -13.10 15.87
C ARG A 310 -27.19 -12.24 17.08
N ALA A 311 -26.48 -11.12 17.28
CA ALA A 311 -26.75 -10.19 18.36
C ALA A 311 -27.89 -9.20 18.05
N GLY A 312 -28.42 -9.19 16.83
CA GLY A 312 -29.53 -8.34 16.44
C GLY A 312 -29.16 -6.88 16.16
N LEU A 313 -27.88 -6.63 15.80
CA LEU A 313 -27.47 -5.35 15.23
C LEU A 313 -28.14 -5.16 13.86
N ARG A 314 -28.44 -3.93 13.49
CA ARG A 314 -29.24 -3.61 12.29
C ARG A 314 -28.49 -2.69 11.35
N ALA A 315 -28.47 -3.09 10.09
CA ALA A 315 -28.04 -2.24 8.98
C ALA A 315 -29.10 -1.18 8.64
N GLY A 316 -28.66 -0.14 7.93
CA GLY A 316 -29.56 0.77 7.24
C GLY A 316 -30.34 0.05 6.12
N ASN A 317 -31.54 0.53 5.83
CA ASN A 317 -32.40 -0.04 4.80
C ASN A 317 -32.85 0.99 3.75
N LEU A 318 -32.52 2.25 3.94
CA LEU A 318 -32.82 3.34 3.01
C LEU A 318 -31.55 3.91 2.44
N LEU A 319 -31.32 3.69 1.14
CA LEU A 319 -30.18 4.27 0.45
C LEU A 319 -30.41 5.76 0.19
N VAL A 320 -29.48 6.60 0.67
CA VAL A 320 -29.52 8.06 0.55
C VAL A 320 -28.26 8.52 -0.17
N THR A 321 -28.41 9.35 -1.20
CA THR A 321 -27.28 10.04 -1.83
C THR A 321 -26.99 11.33 -1.07
N LEU A 322 -25.75 11.54 -0.68
CA LEU A 322 -25.34 12.72 0.09
C LEU A 322 -25.30 13.99 -0.78
N ALA A 323 -25.03 15.13 -0.16
CA ALA A 323 -25.04 16.45 -0.81
C ALA A 323 -23.97 16.63 -1.91
N ASP A 324 -22.94 15.79 -1.94
CA ASP A 324 -21.95 15.74 -3.01
C ASP A 324 -22.48 15.14 -4.32
N GLY A 325 -23.68 14.53 -4.29
CA GLY A 325 -24.33 13.90 -5.44
C GLY A 325 -23.72 12.56 -5.88
N VAL A 326 -22.70 12.07 -5.18
CA VAL A 326 -21.96 10.85 -5.54
C VAL A 326 -21.99 9.81 -4.41
N THR A 327 -21.70 10.23 -3.18
CA THR A 327 -21.62 9.32 -2.02
C THR A 327 -23.00 8.81 -1.64
N GLN A 328 -23.12 7.50 -1.54
CA GLN A 328 -24.35 6.82 -1.13
C GLN A 328 -24.15 6.11 0.21
N VAL A 329 -25.09 6.28 1.12
CA VAL A 329 -25.08 5.66 2.45
C VAL A 329 -26.43 5.09 2.81
N TYR A 330 -26.46 3.99 3.56
CA TYR A 330 -27.68 3.42 4.09
C TYR A 330 -28.07 4.13 5.40
N SER A 331 -29.25 4.72 5.42
CA SER A 331 -29.88 5.36 6.59
C SER A 331 -30.76 4.37 7.35
N GLY A 332 -30.99 4.65 8.65
CA GLY A 332 -31.88 3.85 9.51
C GLY A 332 -31.20 2.68 10.22
N GLY A 333 -29.90 2.50 10.02
CA GLY A 333 -29.09 1.54 10.77
C GLY A 333 -28.76 2.00 12.19
N ASP A 334 -28.23 1.07 12.99
CA ASP A 334 -27.71 1.38 14.33
C ASP A 334 -26.44 2.23 14.19
N VAL A 335 -26.27 3.20 15.09
CA VAL A 335 -25.00 3.92 15.24
C VAL A 335 -24.29 3.38 16.47
N ILE A 336 -23.10 2.79 16.30
CA ILE A 336 -22.26 2.33 17.41
C ILE A 336 -21.54 3.54 17.98
N VAL A 337 -21.71 3.76 19.30
CA VAL A 337 -21.16 4.91 20.04
C VAL A 337 -20.23 4.51 21.18
N SER A 338 -20.21 3.22 21.57
CA SER A 338 -19.25 2.71 22.56
C SER A 338 -19.01 1.20 22.39
N LEU A 339 -17.83 0.73 22.82
CA LEU A 339 -17.46 -0.68 22.96
C LEU A 339 -16.88 -0.88 24.36
N ASP A 340 -17.44 -1.80 25.14
CA ASP A 340 -17.06 -2.08 26.54
C ASP A 340 -16.97 -0.84 27.46
N GLY A 341 -17.75 0.21 27.12
CA GLY A 341 -17.76 1.49 27.83
C GLY A 341 -16.82 2.55 27.26
N GLU A 342 -15.86 2.17 26.43
CA GLU A 342 -14.99 3.10 25.70
C GLU A 342 -15.77 3.77 24.57
N ARG A 343 -15.53 5.06 24.39
CA ARG A 343 -16.26 5.86 23.40
C ARG A 343 -15.73 5.58 22.00
N ILE A 344 -16.63 5.24 21.07
CA ILE A 344 -16.36 5.06 19.64
C ILE A 344 -16.74 6.36 18.92
N VAL A 345 -15.75 7.03 18.32
CA VAL A 345 -15.94 8.32 17.64
C VAL A 345 -15.99 8.21 16.11
N SER A 346 -15.52 7.08 15.55
CA SER A 346 -15.46 6.85 14.09
C SER A 346 -15.56 5.36 13.76
N ALA A 347 -15.73 5.03 12.48
CA ALA A 347 -15.66 3.67 11.95
C ALA A 347 -14.29 3.03 12.24
N THR A 348 -13.19 3.75 11.96
CA THR A 348 -11.82 3.31 12.24
C THR A 348 -11.57 3.05 13.73
N ALA A 349 -12.09 3.92 14.62
CA ALA A 349 -11.96 3.69 16.07
C ALA A 349 -12.67 2.39 16.51
N LEU A 350 -13.82 2.07 15.90
CA LEU A 350 -14.51 0.80 16.14
C LEU A 350 -13.71 -0.38 15.62
N GLU A 351 -13.18 -0.30 14.41
CA GLU A 351 -12.38 -1.36 13.81
C GLU A 351 -11.15 -1.68 14.67
N ASN A 352 -10.38 -0.67 15.04
CA ASN A 352 -9.20 -0.83 15.90
C ASN A 352 -9.55 -1.49 17.25
N ALA A 353 -10.68 -1.11 17.85
CA ALA A 353 -11.13 -1.71 19.09
C ALA A 353 -11.50 -3.19 18.94
N ILE A 354 -12.21 -3.54 17.84
CA ILE A 354 -12.61 -4.93 17.54
C ILE A 354 -11.39 -5.81 17.23
N VAL A 355 -10.42 -5.29 16.46
CA VAL A 355 -9.19 -6.01 16.11
C VAL A 355 -8.31 -6.29 17.31
N ALA A 356 -8.30 -5.39 18.31
CA ALA A 356 -7.59 -5.59 19.56
C ALA A 356 -8.18 -6.72 20.43
N ASP A 357 -9.45 -7.04 20.23
CA ASP A 357 -10.17 -8.06 20.98
C ASP A 357 -10.01 -9.47 20.39
N ARG A 358 -10.27 -10.49 21.19
CA ARG A 358 -10.11 -11.91 20.79
C ARG A 358 -11.42 -12.50 20.29
N PRO A 359 -11.39 -13.38 19.28
CA PRO A 359 -12.56 -14.19 18.94
C PRO A 359 -13.07 -14.96 20.16
N GLY A 360 -14.39 -15.04 20.28
CA GLY A 360 -15.07 -15.65 21.43
C GLY A 360 -15.24 -14.70 22.62
N GLN A 361 -14.59 -13.56 22.66
CA GLN A 361 -14.80 -12.53 23.69
C GLN A 361 -16.22 -11.99 23.60
N LEU A 362 -16.84 -11.79 24.76
CA LEU A 362 -18.13 -11.11 24.87
C LEU A 362 -17.86 -9.63 25.08
N VAL A 363 -18.29 -8.80 24.15
CA VAL A 363 -18.15 -7.34 24.19
C VAL A 363 -19.52 -6.68 24.30
N ARG A 364 -19.58 -5.54 24.99
CA ARG A 364 -20.80 -4.73 25.13
C ARG A 364 -20.77 -3.57 24.16
N VAL A 365 -21.63 -3.64 23.14
CA VAL A 365 -21.74 -2.64 22.09
C VAL A 365 -22.85 -1.66 22.48
N GLY A 366 -22.49 -0.41 22.75
CA GLY A 366 -23.45 0.68 22.93
C GLY A 366 -23.88 1.25 21.60
N ILE A 367 -25.17 1.23 21.33
CA ILE A 367 -25.74 1.70 20.07
C ILE A 367 -26.82 2.75 20.26
N VAL A 368 -27.03 3.57 19.24
CA VAL A 368 -28.19 4.43 19.08
C VAL A 368 -29.05 3.89 17.94
N ARG A 369 -30.27 3.46 18.26
CA ARG A 369 -31.27 2.97 17.29
C ARG A 369 -32.43 3.93 17.26
N GLY A 370 -32.53 4.74 16.23
CA GLY A 370 -33.41 5.90 16.18
C GLY A 370 -33.07 6.87 17.31
N THR A 371 -33.98 7.08 18.26
CA THR A 371 -33.78 7.93 19.43
C THR A 371 -33.36 7.16 20.71
N ARG A 372 -33.22 5.84 20.62
CA ARG A 372 -33.03 4.97 21.79
C ARG A 372 -31.57 4.58 21.94
N HIS A 373 -30.98 4.81 23.11
CA HIS A 373 -29.70 4.24 23.50
C HIS A 373 -29.92 2.81 24.02
N LEU A 374 -29.19 1.86 23.48
CA LEU A 374 -29.27 0.44 23.80
C LEU A 374 -27.85 -0.10 24.01
N THR A 375 -27.74 -1.16 24.79
CA THR A 375 -26.52 -1.94 24.90
C THR A 375 -26.82 -3.35 24.40
N VAL A 376 -25.96 -3.87 23.54
CA VAL A 376 -26.08 -5.18 22.93
C VAL A 376 -24.83 -5.99 23.25
N ASP A 377 -25.02 -7.16 23.85
CA ASP A 377 -23.91 -8.09 24.10
C ASP A 377 -23.62 -8.88 22.83
N VAL A 378 -22.38 -8.81 22.35
CA VAL A 378 -21.93 -9.49 21.13
C VAL A 378 -20.75 -10.39 21.44
N ARG A 379 -20.86 -11.67 21.10
CA ARG A 379 -19.72 -12.59 21.15
C ARG A 379 -18.98 -12.51 19.82
N LEU A 380 -17.76 -11.96 19.82
CA LEU A 380 -16.94 -11.78 18.63
C LEU A 380 -16.69 -13.14 17.94
N GLY A 381 -16.69 -13.13 16.64
CA GLY A 381 -16.28 -14.26 15.80
C GLY A 381 -14.80 -14.19 15.45
N THR A 382 -14.35 -15.17 14.69
CA THR A 382 -13.06 -15.12 13.98
C THR A 382 -13.28 -14.43 12.65
N ARG A 383 -12.43 -13.50 12.30
CA ARG A 383 -12.44 -12.82 10.99
C ARG A 383 -12.22 -13.88 9.90
N PRO A 384 -13.02 -13.93 8.83
CA PRO A 384 -12.82 -14.86 7.72
C PRO A 384 -11.62 -14.40 6.87
N ASP A 385 -10.96 -15.32 6.16
CA ASP A 385 -9.79 -15.04 5.30
C ASP A 385 -10.13 -14.13 4.10
N ALA A 386 -11.39 -14.01 3.72
CA ALA A 386 -11.90 -13.06 2.72
C ALA A 386 -13.38 -12.75 2.98
N LEU A 387 -13.79 -11.54 2.66
CA LEU A 387 -15.21 -11.19 2.68
C LEU A 387 -15.92 -11.90 1.51
N PRO A 388 -17.15 -12.43 1.72
CA PRO A 388 -17.95 -12.95 0.62
C PRO A 388 -18.21 -11.83 -0.37
N VAL A 389 -17.84 -12.04 -1.63
CA VAL A 389 -18.15 -11.11 -2.73
C VAL A 389 -19.67 -11.05 -2.83
N SER A 390 -20.26 -9.89 -2.58
CA SER A 390 -21.69 -9.65 -2.83
C SER A 390 -21.92 -9.74 -4.33
N GLY A 391 -22.54 -10.85 -4.77
CA GLY A 391 -22.99 -11.03 -6.15
C GLY A 391 -24.14 -10.11 -6.52
#